data_f68239be3eb0823cbc0b6a9f62931abb
#
_entry.id   f68239be3eb0823cbc0b6a9f62931abb
#
_cell.length_a   1.000
_cell.length_b   1.000
_cell.length_c   1.000
_cell.angle_alpha   90.00
_cell.angle_beta   90.00
_cell.angle_gamma   90.00
#
_symmetry.space_group_name_H-M   'P 1'
#
loop_
_entity.id
_entity.type
_entity.pdbx_description
1 polymer ?
#
loop_
_entity_poly.entity_id
_entity_poly.type
_entity_poly.pdbx_seq_one_letter_code
_entity_poly.pdbx_strand_id
1 'polypeptide(L)'
;MHPFKFLAFVAAGYFSLVLIFGSKDESPPETTVRVPQTVQIVPLTQEQEADREAEILQQIAEENATIYDEPVETTTTLVQLAQIDPDTKCQEWLPLAVEMGWPNRTEVLQTLGRVMWKESRCQALARSSSDTGLTQINQIHEEWLSEMGWTLDDMAIPSSNLRFAFLLWNAREEAGKCGWQPWSISC
;
A
#
# COMPACT_ATOMS: atom_id res chain seq x y z
N MET A 1 17.87 -16.70 34.47
CA MET A 1 17.49 -18.02 33.90
C MET A 1 16.04 -18.29 34.25
N HIS A 2 15.12 -18.04 33.31
CA HIS A 2 13.71 -18.38 33.45
C HIS A 2 13.32 -19.16 32.20
N PRO A 3 12.75 -20.37 32.31
CA PRO A 3 12.41 -21.18 31.15
C PRO A 3 11.07 -20.76 30.56
N PHE A 4 11.06 -20.52 29.26
CA PHE A 4 9.86 -20.35 28.44
C PHE A 4 9.08 -21.68 28.40
N LYS A 5 7.84 -21.66 28.88
CA LYS A 5 6.88 -22.74 28.72
C LYS A 5 6.20 -22.63 27.37
N PHE A 6 6.51 -23.54 26.46
CA PHE A 6 5.73 -23.81 25.28
C PHE A 6 4.42 -24.47 25.67
N LEU A 7 3.30 -23.84 25.32
CA LEU A 7 1.98 -24.46 25.42
C LEU A 7 1.64 -25.08 24.06
N ALA A 8 1.74 -26.40 23.97
CA ALA A 8 1.28 -27.16 22.83
C ALA A 8 -0.23 -27.36 22.91
N PHE A 9 -1.00 -26.80 21.95
CA PHE A 9 -2.41 -27.13 21.77
C PHE A 9 -2.51 -28.43 20.95
N VAL A 10 -2.94 -29.50 21.62
CA VAL A 10 -3.34 -30.76 20.98
C VAL A 10 -4.81 -30.61 20.58
N ALA A 11 -5.10 -30.51 19.28
CA ALA A 11 -6.45 -30.60 18.76
C ALA A 11 -6.84 -32.07 18.65
N ALA A 12 -7.72 -32.53 19.56
CA ALA A 12 -8.33 -33.84 19.48
C ALA A 12 -9.39 -33.85 18.39
N GLY A 13 -9.12 -34.55 17.28
CA GLY A 13 -10.10 -34.82 16.23
C GLY A 13 -11.09 -35.90 16.69
N TYR A 14 -12.37 -35.51 16.77
CA TYR A 14 -13.46 -36.47 16.90
C TYR A 14 -13.83 -37.02 15.53
N PHE A 15 -13.49 -38.28 15.30
CA PHE A 15 -14.02 -39.10 14.20
C PHE A 15 -15.38 -39.62 14.64
N SER A 16 -16.45 -39.10 14.11
CA SER A 16 -17.78 -39.70 14.22
C SER A 16 -18.01 -40.63 13.05
N LEU A 17 -17.96 -41.89 13.32
CA LEU A 17 -18.32 -42.99 12.40
C LEU A 17 -19.85 -43.11 12.38
N VAL A 18 -20.48 -42.63 11.26
CA VAL A 18 -21.90 -42.88 11.03
C VAL A 18 -22.04 -44.05 10.08
N LEU A 19 -22.42 -45.21 10.62
CA LEU A 19 -22.88 -46.36 9.84
C LEU A 19 -24.34 -46.12 9.48
N ILE A 20 -24.65 -45.87 8.22
CA ILE A 20 -26.01 -45.92 7.70
C ILE A 20 -26.19 -47.16 6.84
N PHE A 21 -26.91 -48.14 7.37
CA PHE A 21 -27.52 -49.22 6.60
C PHE A 21 -28.81 -48.68 6.01
N GLY A 22 -29.04 -48.88 4.74
CA GLY A 22 -30.36 -48.60 4.16
C GLY A 22 -30.33 -48.69 2.63
N SER A 23 -30.54 -49.89 2.14
CA SER A 23 -30.84 -50.15 0.73
C SER A 23 -32.19 -49.54 0.38
N LYS A 24 -32.23 -48.76 -0.70
CA LYS A 24 -33.39 -48.74 -1.62
C LYS A 24 -32.93 -48.20 -2.94
N ASP A 25 -33.12 -49.00 -3.96
CA ASP A 25 -33.03 -48.62 -5.37
C ASP A 25 -34.04 -47.52 -5.66
N GLU A 26 -33.54 -46.33 -5.88
CA GLU A 26 -34.29 -45.27 -6.56
C GLU A 26 -33.37 -44.69 -7.63
N SER A 27 -33.71 -44.97 -8.88
CA SER A 27 -33.05 -44.43 -10.05
C SER A 27 -33.09 -42.89 -9.99
N PRO A 28 -31.99 -42.19 -10.11
CA PRO A 28 -31.99 -40.74 -10.12
C PRO A 28 -32.73 -40.22 -11.36
N PRO A 29 -33.48 -39.12 -11.24
CA PRO A 29 -34.13 -38.48 -12.38
C PRO A 29 -33.05 -38.03 -13.39
N GLU A 30 -33.28 -38.31 -14.62
CA GLU A 30 -32.44 -37.90 -15.78
C GLU A 30 -32.35 -36.36 -15.80
N THR A 31 -31.30 -35.81 -15.21
CA THR A 31 -31.01 -34.39 -15.28
C THR A 31 -30.50 -34.11 -16.68
N THR A 32 -31.39 -33.61 -17.54
CA THR A 32 -31.03 -33.08 -18.87
C THR A 32 -30.05 -31.94 -18.69
N VAL A 33 -28.77 -32.22 -18.73
CA VAL A 33 -27.71 -31.22 -18.78
C VAL A 33 -27.88 -30.44 -20.07
N ARG A 34 -28.43 -29.22 -19.97
CA ARG A 34 -28.36 -28.25 -21.07
C ARG A 34 -26.89 -27.95 -21.31
N VAL A 35 -26.35 -28.52 -22.37
CA VAL A 35 -25.03 -28.14 -22.87
C VAL A 35 -25.09 -26.65 -23.18
N PRO A 36 -24.22 -25.80 -22.55
CA PRO A 36 -24.19 -24.39 -22.90
C PRO A 36 -23.86 -24.26 -24.39
N GLN A 37 -24.68 -23.51 -25.10
CA GLN A 37 -24.40 -23.21 -26.50
C GLN A 37 -23.05 -22.52 -26.57
N THR A 38 -22.13 -23.13 -27.30
CA THR A 38 -20.82 -22.53 -27.59
C THR A 38 -21.10 -21.23 -28.34
N VAL A 39 -20.90 -20.10 -27.68
CA VAL A 39 -20.92 -18.79 -28.33
C VAL A 39 -19.74 -18.78 -29.31
N GLN A 40 -20.05 -18.83 -30.59
CA GLN A 40 -19.05 -18.65 -31.61
C GLN A 40 -18.62 -17.19 -31.62
N ILE A 41 -17.43 -16.93 -31.09
CA ILE A 41 -16.79 -15.61 -31.18
C ILE A 41 -16.35 -15.47 -32.64
N VAL A 42 -17.11 -14.74 -33.44
CA VAL A 42 -16.69 -14.31 -34.76
C VAL A 42 -15.66 -13.22 -34.60
N PRO A 43 -14.43 -13.37 -35.08
CA PRO A 43 -13.46 -12.31 -35.01
C PRO A 43 -13.95 -11.09 -35.79
N LEU A 44 -13.80 -9.90 -35.21
CA LEU A 44 -14.13 -8.65 -35.91
C LEU A 44 -13.22 -8.46 -37.10
N THR A 45 -13.74 -7.85 -38.15
CA THR A 45 -12.91 -7.45 -39.29
C THR A 45 -12.01 -6.27 -38.89
N GLN A 46 -10.89 -6.09 -39.58
CA GLN A 46 -9.93 -5.04 -39.33
C GLN A 46 -10.58 -3.64 -39.38
N GLU A 47 -11.60 -3.43 -40.19
CA GLU A 47 -12.39 -2.22 -40.30
C GLU A 47 -13.28 -2.02 -39.06
N GLN A 48 -13.89 -3.06 -38.54
CA GLN A 48 -14.69 -3.01 -37.29
C GLN A 48 -13.84 -2.78 -36.05
N GLU A 49 -12.60 -3.24 -36.02
CA GLU A 49 -11.66 -2.93 -34.93
C GLU A 49 -11.24 -1.45 -34.95
N ALA A 50 -10.97 -0.90 -36.15
CA ALA A 50 -10.61 0.51 -36.30
C ALA A 50 -11.76 1.46 -35.90
N ASP A 51 -13.00 1.13 -36.32
CA ASP A 51 -14.18 1.90 -35.94
C ASP A 51 -14.41 1.87 -34.42
N ARG A 52 -14.20 0.72 -33.80
CA ARG A 52 -14.34 0.56 -32.35
C ARG A 52 -13.27 1.34 -31.57
N GLU A 53 -12.02 1.33 -32.07
CA GLU A 53 -10.95 2.14 -31.46
C GLU A 53 -11.25 3.63 -31.56
N ALA A 54 -11.77 4.08 -32.71
CA ALA A 54 -12.16 5.49 -32.89
C ALA A 54 -13.30 5.90 -31.94
N GLU A 55 -14.30 5.05 -31.76
CA GLU A 55 -15.41 5.28 -30.83
C GLU A 55 -14.92 5.37 -29.37
N ILE A 56 -14.03 4.47 -28.96
CA ILE A 56 -13.42 4.48 -27.61
C ILE A 56 -12.61 5.74 -27.38
N LEU A 57 -11.81 6.17 -28.36
CA LEU A 57 -11.02 7.39 -28.26
C LEU A 57 -11.89 8.63 -28.18
N GLN A 58 -13.00 8.66 -28.91
CA GLN A 58 -13.96 9.76 -28.83
C GLN A 58 -14.65 9.80 -27.45
N GLN A 59 -15.04 8.64 -26.93
CA GLN A 59 -15.66 8.54 -25.60
C GLN A 59 -14.72 9.00 -24.49
N ILE A 60 -13.44 8.61 -24.56
CA ILE A 60 -12.41 9.07 -23.64
C ILE A 60 -12.20 10.60 -23.75
N ALA A 61 -12.24 11.14 -24.96
CA ALA A 61 -12.09 12.57 -25.17
C ALA A 61 -13.29 13.37 -24.61
N GLU A 62 -14.51 12.86 -24.78
CA GLU A 62 -15.73 13.49 -24.22
C GLU A 62 -15.74 13.40 -22.69
N GLU A 63 -15.36 12.25 -22.11
CA GLU A 63 -15.27 12.08 -20.67
C GLU A 63 -14.19 13.00 -20.04
N ASN A 64 -13.04 13.13 -20.69
CA ASN A 64 -12.00 14.05 -20.26
C ASN A 64 -12.41 15.53 -20.41
N ALA A 65 -13.19 15.88 -21.43
CA ALA A 65 -13.68 17.25 -21.63
C ALA A 65 -14.63 17.68 -20.49
N THR A 66 -15.47 16.76 -20.01
CA THR A 66 -16.39 17.03 -18.89
C THR A 66 -15.66 17.14 -17.55
N ILE A 67 -14.50 16.49 -17.39
CA ILE A 67 -13.67 16.58 -16.18
C ILE A 67 -12.95 17.93 -16.08
N TYR A 68 -12.66 18.58 -17.24
CA TYR A 68 -11.94 19.85 -17.26
C TYR A 68 -12.86 21.10 -17.22
N ASP A 69 -14.20 20.95 -17.40
CA ASP A 69 -15.14 22.08 -17.40
C ASP A 69 -15.79 22.37 -16.05
N GLU A 70 -15.70 21.48 -15.07
CA GLU A 70 -15.91 21.89 -13.69
C GLU A 70 -14.63 22.60 -13.22
N PRO A 71 -14.75 23.86 -12.69
CA PRO A 71 -13.65 24.39 -11.93
C PRO A 71 -13.44 23.39 -10.79
N VAL A 72 -12.43 22.54 -10.92
CA VAL A 72 -11.87 21.84 -9.77
C VAL A 72 -11.55 22.97 -8.82
N GLU A 73 -12.50 23.26 -7.90
CA GLU A 73 -12.11 23.82 -6.64
C GLU A 73 -11.07 22.85 -6.12
N THR A 74 -9.83 23.08 -6.53
CA THR A 74 -8.68 22.56 -5.83
C THR A 74 -8.82 23.19 -4.45
N THR A 75 -9.69 22.60 -3.65
CA THR A 75 -9.58 22.65 -2.22
C THR A 75 -8.26 21.93 -1.95
N THR A 76 -7.16 22.61 -2.33
CA THR A 76 -5.90 22.40 -1.66
C THR A 76 -6.25 22.73 -0.22
N THR A 77 -6.71 21.71 0.50
CA THR A 77 -6.74 21.74 1.94
C THR A 77 -5.28 21.97 2.27
N LEU A 78 -4.92 23.26 2.37
CA LEU A 78 -3.63 23.66 2.89
C LEU A 78 -3.61 22.99 4.26
N VAL A 79 -2.93 21.84 4.34
CA VAL A 79 -2.69 21.17 5.61
C VAL A 79 -2.05 22.25 6.45
N GLN A 80 -2.84 22.85 7.36
CA GLN A 80 -2.33 23.88 8.24
C GLN A 80 -1.34 23.16 9.14
N LEU A 81 -0.07 23.22 8.74
CA LEU A 81 1.00 22.62 9.50
C LEU A 81 1.00 23.25 10.90
N ALA A 82 1.27 22.44 11.90
CA ALA A 82 1.64 22.93 13.23
C ALA A 82 2.70 24.04 13.07
N GLN A 83 2.72 24.99 13.99
CA GLN A 83 3.73 26.04 13.96
C GLN A 83 5.13 25.41 14.05
N ILE A 84 5.82 25.41 12.93
CA ILE A 84 7.15 24.81 12.78
C ILE A 84 8.15 25.95 12.85
N ASP A 85 9.26 25.70 13.57
CA ASP A 85 10.39 26.62 13.62
C ASP A 85 10.88 26.89 12.19
N PRO A 86 11.07 28.17 11.78
CA PRO A 86 11.61 28.53 10.46
C PRO A 86 12.94 27.87 10.13
N ASP A 87 13.73 27.48 11.14
CA ASP A 87 15.01 26.80 10.97
C ASP A 87 14.87 25.26 10.81
N THR A 88 13.66 24.74 10.86
CA THR A 88 13.42 23.29 10.64
C THR A 88 13.94 22.87 9.29
N LYS A 89 14.71 21.80 9.25
CA LYS A 89 15.28 21.25 8.00
C LYS A 89 14.21 20.56 7.16
N CYS A 90 14.39 20.55 5.84
CA CYS A 90 13.55 19.84 4.87
C CYS A 90 12.05 20.20 4.98
N GLN A 91 11.74 21.47 5.27
CA GLN A 91 10.36 21.95 5.45
C GLN A 91 9.47 21.67 4.24
N GLU A 92 10.05 21.69 3.05
CA GLU A 92 9.36 21.43 1.78
C GLU A 92 8.68 20.06 1.71
N TRP A 93 9.15 19.07 2.50
CA TRP A 93 8.59 17.73 2.55
C TRP A 93 7.56 17.50 3.66
N LEU A 94 7.44 18.43 4.62
CA LEU A 94 6.58 18.23 5.79
C LEU A 94 5.08 18.22 5.45
N PRO A 95 4.56 19.03 4.51
CA PRO A 95 3.16 18.89 4.09
C PRO A 95 2.86 17.49 3.56
N LEU A 96 3.70 17.00 2.66
CA LEU A 96 3.57 15.64 2.11
C LEU A 96 3.68 14.56 3.20
N ALA A 97 4.56 14.77 4.19
CA ALA A 97 4.67 13.83 5.31
C ALA A 97 3.34 13.71 6.06
N VAL A 98 2.67 14.82 6.35
CA VAL A 98 1.36 14.82 7.02
C VAL A 98 0.32 14.09 6.17
N GLU A 99 0.30 14.31 4.86
CA GLU A 99 -0.56 13.56 3.93
C GLU A 99 -0.27 12.05 3.95
N MET A 100 0.99 11.67 4.16
CA MET A 100 1.42 10.26 4.26
C MET A 100 1.16 9.64 5.64
N GLY A 101 0.55 10.38 6.56
CA GLY A 101 0.07 9.90 7.86
C GLY A 101 0.90 10.32 9.06
N TRP A 102 1.96 11.11 8.89
CA TRP A 102 2.73 11.61 10.02
C TRP A 102 1.89 12.53 10.89
N PRO A 103 2.00 12.44 12.22
CA PRO A 103 1.30 13.34 13.13
C PRO A 103 1.68 14.81 12.88
N ASN A 104 0.67 15.66 12.69
CA ASN A 104 0.86 17.11 12.54
C ASN A 104 1.14 17.75 13.91
N ARG A 105 2.29 17.43 14.49
CA ARG A 105 2.79 17.95 15.76
C ARG A 105 4.20 18.50 15.57
N THR A 106 4.45 19.67 16.13
CA THR A 106 5.71 20.41 15.96
C THR A 106 6.94 19.54 16.23
N GLU A 107 6.97 18.85 17.35
CA GLU A 107 8.11 18.03 17.77
C GLU A 107 8.36 16.82 16.84
N VAL A 108 7.28 16.22 16.32
CA VAL A 108 7.39 15.10 15.37
C VAL A 108 7.93 15.59 14.04
N LEU A 109 7.36 16.66 13.50
CA LEU A 109 7.74 17.20 12.19
C LEU A 109 9.15 17.79 12.20
N GLN A 110 9.55 18.47 13.29
CA GLN A 110 10.93 18.95 13.44
C GLN A 110 11.93 17.79 13.51
N THR A 111 11.56 16.70 14.20
CA THR A 111 12.43 15.53 14.29
C THR A 111 12.52 14.82 12.93
N LEU A 112 11.41 14.67 12.21
CA LEU A 112 11.41 14.13 10.86
C LEU A 112 12.29 14.97 9.92
N GLY A 113 12.18 16.29 9.98
CA GLY A 113 13.05 17.19 9.20
C GLY A 113 14.54 16.97 9.51
N ARG A 114 14.91 16.75 10.78
CA ARG A 114 16.28 16.40 11.16
C ARG A 114 16.72 15.04 10.64
N VAL A 115 15.81 14.03 10.64
CA VAL A 115 16.05 12.72 10.03
C VAL A 115 16.38 12.91 8.56
N MET A 116 15.48 13.52 7.77
CA MET A 116 15.69 13.72 6.34
C MET A 116 16.99 14.48 6.04
N TRP A 117 17.30 15.49 6.83
CA TRP A 117 18.55 16.23 6.68
C TRP A 117 19.78 15.37 6.97
N LYS A 118 19.75 14.57 8.03
CA LYS A 118 20.86 13.68 8.39
C LYS A 118 21.09 12.60 7.35
N GLU A 119 20.01 11.98 6.89
CA GLU A 119 20.06 10.79 6.03
C GLU A 119 20.31 11.14 4.54
N SER A 120 19.62 12.15 4.01
CA SER A 120 19.68 12.43 2.56
C SER A 120 20.02 13.88 2.19
N ARG A 121 20.16 14.79 3.16
CA ARG A 121 20.20 16.24 2.90
C ARG A 121 18.98 16.74 2.14
N CYS A 122 17.80 16.23 2.47
CA CYS A 122 16.50 16.51 1.85
C CYS A 122 16.38 16.04 0.38
N GLN A 123 17.29 15.19 -0.08
CA GLN A 123 17.31 14.71 -1.46
C GLN A 123 16.48 13.45 -1.61
N ALA A 124 15.36 13.53 -2.35
CA ALA A 124 14.46 12.40 -2.56
C ALA A 124 15.14 11.23 -3.31
N LEU A 125 16.06 11.54 -4.22
CA LEU A 125 16.77 10.55 -5.04
C LEU A 125 18.09 10.08 -4.41
N ALA A 126 18.35 10.42 -3.13
CA ALA A 126 19.55 9.96 -2.44
C ALA A 126 19.60 8.43 -2.38
N ARG A 127 20.76 7.86 -2.72
CA ARG A 127 21.00 6.42 -2.70
C ARG A 127 22.38 6.12 -2.13
N SER A 128 22.46 5.05 -1.36
CA SER A 128 23.69 4.36 -0.99
C SER A 128 23.68 2.94 -1.58
N SER A 129 24.61 2.09 -1.16
CA SER A 129 24.59 0.67 -1.52
C SER A 129 23.41 -0.10 -0.95
N SER A 130 22.78 0.39 0.11
CA SER A 130 21.75 -0.32 0.89
C SER A 130 20.53 0.53 1.23
N ASP A 131 20.56 1.84 0.98
CA ASP A 131 19.54 2.75 1.46
C ASP A 131 19.04 3.67 0.35
N THR A 132 17.76 4.02 0.38
CA THR A 132 17.13 4.82 -0.69
C THR A 132 16.19 5.89 -0.11
N GLY A 133 16.25 7.09 -0.70
CA GLY A 133 15.27 8.15 -0.56
C GLY A 133 15.49 9.10 0.62
N LEU A 134 14.47 9.93 0.90
CA LEU A 134 14.53 11.02 1.89
C LEU A 134 15.01 10.58 3.27
N THR A 135 14.48 9.45 3.75
CA THR A 135 14.77 8.91 5.09
C THR A 135 15.73 7.73 5.05
N GLN A 136 16.33 7.44 3.89
CA GLN A 136 17.27 6.35 3.65
C GLN A 136 16.71 5.00 4.16
N ILE A 137 15.63 4.54 3.51
CA ILE A 137 15.06 3.23 3.79
C ILE A 137 16.04 2.15 3.38
N ASN A 138 16.39 1.27 4.33
CA ASN A 138 17.39 0.24 4.15
C ASN A 138 16.82 -1.04 3.53
N GLN A 139 17.61 -1.73 2.72
CA GLN A 139 17.27 -2.99 2.04
C GLN A 139 16.87 -4.12 3.01
N ILE A 140 17.20 -4.04 4.29
CA ILE A 140 16.74 -5.02 5.29
C ILE A 140 15.21 -5.08 5.41
N HIS A 141 14.51 -4.08 4.86
CA HIS A 141 13.07 -3.99 4.82
C HIS A 141 12.44 -4.51 3.52
N GLU A 142 13.20 -5.11 2.61
CA GLU A 142 12.69 -5.57 1.30
C GLU A 142 11.53 -6.56 1.43
N GLU A 143 11.55 -7.45 2.43
CA GLU A 143 10.46 -8.38 2.67
C GLU A 143 9.16 -7.62 3.01
N TRP A 144 9.22 -6.68 3.95
CA TRP A 144 8.05 -5.86 4.31
C TRP A 144 7.59 -4.95 3.16
N LEU A 145 8.52 -4.35 2.41
CA LEU A 145 8.18 -3.59 1.20
C LEU A 145 7.44 -4.46 0.18
N SER A 146 7.93 -5.68 -0.05
CA SER A 146 7.31 -6.64 -0.98
C SER A 146 5.89 -7.04 -0.57
N GLU A 147 5.63 -7.22 0.73
CA GLU A 147 4.28 -7.48 1.26
C GLU A 147 3.31 -6.33 0.94
N MET A 148 3.81 -5.11 0.81
CA MET A 148 3.06 -3.92 0.44
C MET A 148 3.01 -3.67 -1.07
N GLY A 149 3.62 -4.52 -1.88
CA GLY A 149 3.73 -4.37 -3.34
C GLY A 149 4.76 -3.31 -3.75
N TRP A 150 5.70 -2.97 -2.88
CA TRP A 150 6.77 -2.00 -3.14
C TRP A 150 8.13 -2.67 -3.24
N THR A 151 9.05 -1.97 -3.86
CA THR A 151 10.47 -2.31 -3.96
C THR A 151 11.31 -1.25 -3.25
N LEU A 152 12.61 -1.53 -3.06
CA LEU A 152 13.53 -0.52 -2.55
C LEU A 152 13.66 0.68 -3.51
N ASP A 153 13.46 0.46 -4.82
CA ASP A 153 13.50 1.54 -5.82
C ASP A 153 12.33 2.52 -5.66
N ASP A 154 11.15 2.04 -5.23
CA ASP A 154 10.00 2.89 -4.95
C ASP A 154 10.26 3.88 -3.80
N MET A 155 11.24 3.60 -2.97
CA MET A 155 11.65 4.49 -1.88
C MET A 155 12.37 5.76 -2.38
N ALA A 156 12.67 5.88 -3.68
CA ALA A 156 13.08 7.13 -4.31
C ALA A 156 11.90 8.08 -4.57
N ILE A 157 10.66 7.58 -4.49
CA ILE A 157 9.44 8.38 -4.61
C ILE A 157 9.12 8.97 -3.23
N PRO A 158 9.04 10.31 -3.08
CA PRO A 158 8.87 10.95 -1.76
C PRO A 158 7.67 10.45 -0.96
N SER A 159 6.52 10.27 -1.60
CA SER A 159 5.31 9.79 -0.93
C SER A 159 5.47 8.36 -0.40
N SER A 160 6.02 7.45 -1.20
CA SER A 160 6.29 6.07 -0.78
C SER A 160 7.30 6.01 0.35
N ASN A 161 8.38 6.79 0.25
CA ASN A 161 9.42 6.88 1.27
C ASN A 161 8.87 7.38 2.62
N LEU A 162 8.16 8.51 2.60
CA LEU A 162 7.58 9.10 3.81
C LEU A 162 6.49 8.22 4.40
N ARG A 163 5.70 7.54 3.57
CA ARG A 163 4.69 6.58 4.03
C ARG A 163 5.33 5.38 4.72
N PHE A 164 6.36 4.78 4.12
CA PHE A 164 7.05 3.63 4.72
C PHE A 164 7.80 4.02 6.00
N ALA A 165 8.48 5.16 5.98
CA ALA A 165 9.12 5.71 7.18
C ALA A 165 8.12 5.94 8.32
N PHE A 166 6.91 6.43 8.02
CA PHE A 166 5.83 6.54 9.00
C PHE A 166 5.46 5.17 9.58
N LEU A 167 5.30 4.15 8.75
CA LEU A 167 4.96 2.80 9.23
C LEU A 167 6.05 2.23 10.16
N LEU A 168 7.33 2.43 9.82
CA LEU A 168 8.45 2.05 10.68
C LEU A 168 8.40 2.75 12.04
N TRP A 169 8.17 4.06 12.02
CA TRP A 169 8.07 4.88 13.22
C TRP A 169 6.88 4.45 14.07
N ASN A 170 5.69 4.36 13.48
CA ASN A 170 4.42 4.06 14.15
C ASN A 170 4.42 2.67 14.79
N ALA A 171 4.90 1.65 14.08
CA ALA A 171 4.98 0.28 14.60
C ALA A 171 5.82 0.19 15.88
N ARG A 172 6.82 1.05 16.03
CA ARG A 172 7.63 1.10 17.24
C ARG A 172 6.93 1.84 18.36
N GLU A 173 6.30 2.98 18.06
CA GLU A 173 5.50 3.75 19.03
C GLU A 173 4.37 2.88 19.60
N GLU A 174 3.66 2.14 18.76
CA GLU A 174 2.61 1.20 19.18
C GLU A 174 3.15 0.06 20.06
N ALA A 175 4.39 -0.34 19.84
CA ALA A 175 5.08 -1.32 20.68
C ALA A 175 5.67 -0.71 21.99
N GLY A 176 5.41 0.56 22.28
CA GLY A 176 5.95 1.28 23.44
C GLY A 176 7.46 1.49 23.37
N LYS A 177 8.01 1.53 22.15
CA LYS A 177 9.44 1.75 21.89
C LYS A 177 9.64 3.11 21.23
N CYS A 178 10.88 3.60 21.24
CA CYS A 178 11.22 4.83 20.53
C CYS A 178 11.08 4.67 19.02
N GLY A 179 10.13 5.39 18.40
CA GLY A 179 9.88 5.36 16.97
C GLY A 179 11.08 5.83 16.14
N TRP A 180 11.92 6.70 16.70
CA TRP A 180 13.08 7.27 16.02
C TRP A 180 14.33 6.40 16.01
N GLN A 181 14.31 5.26 16.71
CA GLN A 181 15.46 4.38 16.82
C GLN A 181 16.00 3.87 15.47
N PRO A 182 15.19 3.60 14.42
CA PRO A 182 15.70 3.21 13.11
C PRO A 182 16.72 4.21 12.54
N TRP A 183 16.60 5.48 12.88
CA TRP A 183 17.51 6.55 12.45
C TRP A 183 18.52 6.95 13.54
N SER A 184 18.71 6.10 14.55
CA SER A 184 19.65 6.34 15.65
C SER A 184 19.41 7.68 16.40
N ILE A 185 18.15 8.04 16.57
CA ILE A 185 17.71 9.18 17.38
C ILE A 185 17.07 8.62 18.66
N SER A 186 17.51 9.15 19.79
CA SER A 186 16.92 8.82 21.10
C SER A 186 15.62 9.60 21.35
N CYS A 187 14.70 9.00 22.06
CA CYS A 187 13.50 9.64 22.59
C CYS A 187 13.77 10.41 23.89
#